data_4123b375c23f110187b1ae5454f01e9b
#
_entry.id   4123b375c23f110187b1ae5454f01e9b
#
_cell.length_a   1.000
_cell.length_b   1.000
_cell.length_c   1.000
_cell.angle_alpha   90.00
_cell.angle_beta   90.00
_cell.angle_gamma   90.00
#
_symmetry.space_group_name_H-M   'P 1'
#
loop_
_entity.id
_entity.type
_entity.pdbx_description
1 polymer ?
#
loop_
_entity_poly.entity_id
_entity_poly.type
_entity_poly.pdbx_seq_one_letter_code
_entity_poly.pdbx_strand_id
1 'polypeptide(L)'
;MSIEKLAASRILRPVRSMNKGSNERWFEYCRTTCPICGKQGWCMVNDSETKIICGRISSETVFGEAGYLHIVAEDQKRGYDFSQDQMIKEHRKKNDYTLDIIYTLFLESLDMRDEHIKMLRGSKRRITREVINVRNYKSFPIKPWDTTKELIKKVGGKTSYIVGIPGFYAKETKDGRYFTFAGRRDSLLIPQRNIYNQICGFQYRIDDPEYMTVVKNHKPSFKAEVIEQPNTIEVTYKINGKIESIFKDKVDVKEWYEINYEGEKLGEVQLKLESKYIWISSGGRFHGTGVGNPLPIHVAVPSRELKNWERGELIKKDNVWISEGSLKSDIAAENLDELLTNEEKLMYGTTVVSIPGVKVWRILIEPLKKMGVKQATFALDMDMITNSDVQRSLLECAQTLYQEGISINYASWDINLGKGLDDLLLNDYIPAIGKVR
;
A
#
# COMPACT_ATOMS: atom_id res chain seq x y z
N MET A 1 4.01 -5.90 41.27
CA MET A 1 2.96 -5.26 40.44
C MET A 1 2.92 -5.96 39.10
N SER A 2 1.82 -6.60 38.75
CA SER A 2 1.68 -7.24 37.43
C SER A 2 1.63 -6.14 36.35
N ILE A 3 2.62 -6.12 35.48
CA ILE A 3 2.61 -5.26 34.28
C ILE A 3 1.36 -5.67 33.50
N GLU A 4 0.40 -4.75 33.37
CA GLU A 4 -0.79 -4.97 32.55
C GLU A 4 -0.32 -5.12 31.10
N LYS A 5 -0.25 -6.36 30.61
CA LYS A 5 0.14 -6.66 29.23
C LYS A 5 -0.88 -6.03 28.29
N LEU A 6 -0.40 -5.29 27.31
CA LEU A 6 -1.27 -4.67 26.32
C LEU A 6 -1.83 -5.76 25.39
N ALA A 7 -3.16 -5.83 25.25
CA ALA A 7 -3.79 -6.80 24.38
C ALA A 7 -3.26 -6.65 22.93
N ALA A 8 -2.69 -7.73 22.41
CA ALA A 8 -2.08 -7.75 21.07
C ALA A 8 -3.06 -7.30 19.99
N SER A 9 -4.34 -7.67 20.08
CA SER A 9 -5.41 -7.30 19.15
C SER A 9 -5.65 -5.79 18.99
N ARG A 10 -5.23 -4.98 19.94
CA ARG A 10 -5.36 -3.51 19.85
C ARG A 10 -4.25 -2.86 19.02
N ILE A 11 -3.11 -3.52 18.88
CA ILE A 11 -1.88 -2.94 18.32
C ILE A 11 -1.38 -3.73 17.13
N LEU A 12 -1.55 -5.04 17.16
CA LEU A 12 -1.12 -5.99 16.14
C LEU A 12 -2.33 -6.54 15.38
N ARG A 13 -2.11 -6.99 14.16
CA ARG A 13 -3.13 -7.62 13.32
C ARG A 13 -2.75 -9.07 13.05
N PRO A 14 -3.60 -10.09 13.36
CA PRO A 14 -3.30 -11.49 13.09
C PRO A 14 -3.15 -11.75 11.58
N VAL A 15 -2.10 -12.48 11.18
CA VAL A 15 -1.78 -12.82 9.78
C VAL A 15 -2.14 -14.28 9.52
N ARG A 16 -3.35 -14.54 9.06
CA ARG A 16 -3.89 -15.90 8.91
C ARG A 16 -3.27 -16.74 7.80
N SER A 17 -2.77 -16.12 6.75
CA SER A 17 -2.11 -16.85 5.65
C SER A 17 -0.91 -17.66 6.12
N MET A 18 -0.28 -17.22 7.21
CA MET A 18 0.88 -17.87 7.82
C MET A 18 0.51 -18.86 8.93
N ASN A 19 -0.72 -18.78 9.44
CA ASN A 19 -1.17 -19.55 10.59
C ASN A 19 -1.81 -20.91 10.20
N LYS A 20 -1.90 -21.23 8.90
CA LYS A 20 -2.39 -22.52 8.43
C LYS A 20 -1.36 -23.62 8.61
N GLY A 21 -1.60 -24.52 9.58
CA GLY A 21 -0.78 -25.71 9.79
C GLY A 21 0.53 -25.50 10.56
N SER A 22 0.75 -24.31 11.09
CA SER A 22 1.88 -23.97 11.98
C SER A 22 1.42 -23.88 13.41
N ASN A 23 2.23 -24.33 14.34
CA ASN A 23 2.00 -24.14 15.78
C ASN A 23 2.30 -22.69 16.24
N GLU A 24 2.80 -21.84 15.36
CA GLU A 24 3.11 -20.43 15.64
C GLU A 24 2.07 -19.53 14.98
N ARG A 25 1.53 -18.57 15.75
CA ARG A 25 0.65 -17.52 15.23
C ARG A 25 1.46 -16.26 14.94
N TRP A 26 1.19 -15.62 13.83
CA TRP A 26 1.88 -14.41 13.36
C TRP A 26 0.97 -13.19 13.35
N PHE A 27 1.53 -12.04 13.73
CA PHE A 27 0.82 -10.77 13.88
C PHE A 27 1.59 -9.65 13.23
N GLU A 28 0.95 -8.83 12.41
CA GLU A 28 1.54 -7.68 11.75
C GLU A 28 1.56 -6.45 12.65
N TYR A 29 2.64 -5.69 12.62
CA TYR A 29 2.78 -4.39 13.29
C TYR A 29 1.96 -3.32 12.58
N CYS A 30 0.64 -3.26 12.79
CA CYS A 30 -0.26 -2.33 12.09
C CYS A 30 -0.48 -0.99 12.80
N ARG A 31 -0.39 -0.95 14.14
CA ARG A 31 -0.57 0.25 14.97
C ARG A 31 0.61 0.55 15.88
N THR A 32 1.70 -0.15 15.69
CA THR A 32 2.97 0.04 16.38
C THR A 32 4.10 -0.22 15.40
N THR A 33 5.30 0.19 15.75
CA THR A 33 6.48 0.04 14.89
C THR A 33 7.13 -1.32 15.07
N CYS A 34 7.64 -1.88 13.98
CA CYS A 34 8.53 -3.03 14.01
C CYS A 34 9.83 -2.66 14.76
N PRO A 35 10.28 -3.44 15.75
CA PRO A 35 11.51 -3.11 16.48
C PRO A 35 12.78 -3.20 15.62
N ILE A 36 12.73 -3.92 14.49
CA ILE A 36 13.87 -4.06 13.58
C ILE A 36 14.05 -2.83 12.69
N CYS A 37 12.97 -2.36 12.04
CA CYS A 37 13.07 -1.26 11.06
C CYS A 37 12.45 0.06 11.53
N GLY A 38 11.82 0.10 12.71
CA GLY A 38 11.15 1.30 13.25
C GLY A 38 9.90 1.75 12.48
N LYS A 39 9.37 0.95 11.54
CA LYS A 39 8.22 1.32 10.71
C LYS A 39 7.00 0.47 11.00
N GLN A 40 5.80 1.01 10.73
CA GLN A 40 4.53 0.29 10.82
C GLN A 40 4.22 -0.47 9.53
N GLY A 41 3.44 -1.54 9.67
CA GLY A 41 3.01 -2.41 8.56
C GLY A 41 4.14 -3.26 7.96
N TRP A 42 3.76 -4.30 7.23
CA TRP A 42 4.67 -5.19 6.47
C TRP A 42 5.62 -6.07 7.29
N CYS A 43 5.74 -5.83 8.57
CA CYS A 43 6.56 -6.64 9.46
C CYS A 43 5.66 -7.40 10.42
N MET A 44 6.08 -8.61 10.79
CA MET A 44 5.28 -9.53 11.58
C MET A 44 6.08 -10.08 12.75
N VAL A 45 5.40 -10.37 13.85
CA VAL A 45 5.96 -11.02 15.04
C VAL A 45 5.17 -12.29 15.32
N ASN A 46 5.83 -13.34 15.82
CA ASN A 46 5.13 -14.53 16.29
C ASN A 46 4.56 -14.31 17.71
N ASP A 47 3.61 -15.15 18.11
CA ASP A 47 2.92 -15.05 19.42
C ASP A 47 3.81 -15.31 20.65
N SER A 48 5.00 -15.86 20.46
CA SER A 48 6.03 -15.98 21.49
C SER A 48 7.00 -14.80 21.53
N GLU A 49 6.89 -13.84 20.62
CA GLU A 49 7.80 -12.70 20.44
C GLU A 49 9.27 -13.10 20.25
N THR A 50 9.54 -14.32 19.81
CA THR A 50 10.91 -14.81 19.57
C THR A 50 11.41 -14.58 18.15
N LYS A 51 10.49 -14.30 17.22
CA LYS A 51 10.79 -14.15 15.80
C LYS A 51 10.06 -12.96 15.20
N ILE A 52 10.76 -12.18 14.38
CA ILE A 52 10.19 -11.08 13.60
C ILE A 52 10.53 -11.29 12.13
N ILE A 53 9.53 -11.19 11.26
CA ILE A 53 9.74 -11.09 9.83
C ILE A 53 9.70 -9.61 9.47
N CYS A 54 10.83 -9.06 9.06
CA CYS A 54 10.94 -7.67 8.65
C CYS A 54 10.98 -7.58 7.11
N GLY A 55 10.08 -6.82 6.52
CA GLY A 55 10.05 -6.58 5.07
C GLY A 55 11.03 -5.49 4.59
N ARG A 56 11.90 -4.96 5.47
CA ARG A 56 12.72 -3.77 5.15
C ARG A 56 14.19 -3.88 5.49
N ILE A 57 14.54 -4.61 6.52
CA ILE A 57 15.92 -4.84 6.95
C ILE A 57 16.25 -6.29 6.67
N SER A 58 17.32 -6.51 5.91
CA SER A 58 17.79 -7.84 5.57
C SER A 58 18.37 -8.57 6.78
N SER A 59 18.27 -9.90 6.77
CA SER A 59 18.98 -10.82 7.64
C SER A 59 19.53 -11.98 6.79
N GLU A 60 20.28 -12.86 7.40
CA GLU A 60 20.82 -14.06 6.71
C GLU A 60 19.72 -15.02 6.24
N THR A 61 18.55 -14.99 6.88
CA THR A 61 17.42 -15.88 6.56
C THR A 61 16.32 -15.14 5.84
N VAL A 62 16.16 -15.44 4.54
CA VAL A 62 15.04 -14.95 3.72
C VAL A 62 13.76 -15.70 4.12
N PHE A 63 12.66 -15.00 4.24
CA PHE A 63 11.34 -15.57 4.55
C PHE A 63 10.31 -15.16 3.49
N GLY A 64 9.87 -16.12 2.68
CA GLY A 64 8.93 -15.89 1.59
C GLY A 64 9.49 -14.96 0.51
N GLU A 65 8.61 -14.22 -0.17
CA GLU A 65 8.98 -13.39 -1.33
C GLU A 65 9.57 -12.02 -0.98
N ALA A 66 9.35 -11.52 0.24
CA ALA A 66 9.70 -10.13 0.57
C ALA A 66 9.99 -9.91 2.07
N GLY A 67 10.43 -10.91 2.78
CA GLY A 67 10.69 -10.81 4.22
C GLY A 67 12.02 -11.40 4.63
N TYR A 68 12.53 -10.94 5.77
CA TYR A 68 13.75 -11.42 6.40
C TYR A 68 13.45 -11.79 7.85
N LEU A 69 13.82 -13.01 8.23
CA LEU A 69 13.58 -13.53 9.58
C LEU A 69 14.65 -13.01 10.53
N HIS A 70 14.24 -12.36 11.60
CA HIS A 70 15.08 -11.94 12.71
C HIS A 70 14.71 -12.71 13.98
N ILE A 71 15.70 -13.18 14.71
CA ILE A 71 15.52 -13.75 16.04
C ILE A 71 15.56 -12.61 17.06
N VAL A 72 14.61 -12.60 17.98
CA VAL A 72 14.43 -11.56 18.99
C VAL A 72 14.97 -12.04 20.33
N ALA A 73 15.88 -11.29 20.91
CA ALA A 73 16.39 -11.56 22.24
C ALA A 73 15.32 -11.31 23.33
N GLU A 74 15.47 -11.94 24.50
CA GLU A 74 14.46 -11.88 25.56
C GLU A 74 14.20 -10.46 26.07
N ASP A 75 15.24 -9.64 26.14
CA ASP A 75 15.20 -8.23 26.55
C ASP A 75 14.54 -7.29 25.51
N GLN A 76 14.36 -7.77 24.29
CA GLN A 76 13.72 -7.04 23.20
C GLN A 76 12.24 -7.33 23.05
N LYS A 77 11.70 -8.28 23.81
CA LYS A 77 10.28 -8.61 23.81
C LYS A 77 9.46 -7.47 24.42
N ARG A 78 8.34 -7.14 23.77
CA ARG A 78 7.44 -6.07 24.22
C ARG A 78 6.35 -6.56 25.16
N GLY A 79 6.22 -7.86 25.36
CA GLY A 79 5.30 -8.49 26.30
C GLY A 79 3.82 -8.28 25.92
N TYR A 80 3.47 -8.48 24.67
CA TYR A 80 2.08 -8.41 24.23
C TYR A 80 1.23 -9.54 24.82
N ASP A 81 -0.02 -9.23 25.15
CA ASP A 81 -0.99 -10.24 25.53
C ASP A 81 -1.74 -10.77 24.31
N PHE A 82 -1.41 -11.99 23.90
CA PHE A 82 -2.05 -12.70 22.79
C PHE A 82 -3.23 -13.57 23.23
N SER A 83 -3.53 -13.65 24.55
CA SER A 83 -4.59 -14.51 25.09
C SER A 83 -6.00 -13.96 24.84
N GLN A 84 -6.13 -12.64 24.68
CA GLN A 84 -7.41 -11.95 24.49
C GLN A 84 -7.81 -11.80 23.01
N ASP A 85 -7.08 -12.40 22.10
CA ASP A 85 -7.43 -12.36 20.68
C ASP A 85 -8.71 -13.18 20.41
N GLN A 86 -9.86 -12.54 20.62
CA GLN A 86 -11.08 -13.00 19.96
C GLN A 86 -10.79 -13.03 18.47
N MET A 87 -10.86 -14.22 17.88
CA MET A 87 -10.65 -14.44 16.45
C MET A 87 -11.67 -13.58 15.69
N ILE A 88 -11.24 -12.37 15.30
CA ILE A 88 -12.00 -11.57 14.34
C ILE A 88 -12.20 -12.46 13.12
N LYS A 89 -13.45 -12.74 12.77
CA LYS A 89 -13.78 -13.61 11.64
C LYS A 89 -13.43 -12.89 10.34
N GLU A 90 -12.16 -13.00 9.93
CA GLU A 90 -11.72 -12.59 8.60
C GLU A 90 -12.08 -13.64 7.56
N HIS A 91 -12.23 -13.21 6.33
CA HIS A 91 -12.54 -14.10 5.23
C HIS A 91 -11.37 -14.13 4.23
N ARG A 92 -11.19 -15.29 3.60
CA ARG A 92 -10.21 -15.42 2.52
C ARG A 92 -10.61 -14.49 1.36
N LYS A 93 -9.63 -13.79 0.80
CA LYS A 93 -9.81 -12.97 -0.40
C LYS A 93 -10.38 -13.83 -1.54
N LYS A 94 -11.41 -13.33 -2.21
CA LYS A 94 -11.98 -13.95 -3.41
C LYS A 94 -11.02 -13.78 -4.60
N ASN A 95 -11.24 -14.55 -5.66
CA ASN A 95 -10.44 -14.45 -6.89
C ASN A 95 -10.71 -13.13 -7.62
N ASP A 96 -9.79 -12.74 -8.51
CA ASP A 96 -9.83 -11.44 -9.19
C ASP A 96 -11.06 -11.27 -10.08
N TYR A 97 -11.59 -12.35 -10.67
CA TYR A 97 -12.84 -12.31 -11.44
C TYR A 97 -14.04 -11.85 -10.56
N THR A 98 -14.15 -12.40 -9.36
CA THR A 98 -15.21 -11.99 -8.42
C THR A 98 -14.96 -10.57 -7.88
N LEU A 99 -13.70 -10.22 -7.62
CA LEU A 99 -13.35 -8.85 -7.22
C LEU A 99 -13.76 -7.85 -8.28
N ASP A 100 -13.44 -8.12 -9.55
CA ASP A 100 -13.75 -7.24 -10.67
C ASP A 100 -15.24 -6.96 -10.80
N ILE A 101 -16.08 -7.99 -10.73
CA ILE A 101 -17.55 -7.84 -10.78
C ILE A 101 -18.04 -6.92 -9.66
N ILE A 102 -17.65 -7.23 -8.43
CA ILE A 102 -18.13 -6.47 -7.25
C ILE A 102 -17.60 -5.03 -7.25
N TYR A 103 -16.33 -4.84 -7.55
CA TYR A 103 -15.73 -3.52 -7.61
C TYR A 103 -16.28 -2.66 -8.75
N THR A 104 -16.60 -3.26 -9.90
CA THR A 104 -17.25 -2.55 -11.00
C THR A 104 -18.63 -2.05 -10.60
N LEU A 105 -19.48 -2.93 -10.06
CA LEU A 105 -20.80 -2.55 -9.58
C LEU A 105 -20.74 -1.49 -8.45
N PHE A 106 -19.71 -1.54 -7.63
CA PHE A 106 -19.46 -0.53 -6.61
C PHE A 106 -19.10 0.83 -7.22
N LEU A 107 -18.16 0.85 -8.17
CA LEU A 107 -17.74 2.08 -8.87
C LEU A 107 -18.88 2.74 -9.66
N GLU A 108 -19.79 1.95 -10.25
CA GLU A 108 -20.99 2.46 -10.92
C GLU A 108 -21.94 3.22 -9.99
N SER A 109 -21.85 2.95 -8.68
CA SER A 109 -22.66 3.63 -7.65
C SER A 109 -21.96 4.87 -7.08
N LEU A 110 -20.80 5.25 -7.61
CA LEU A 110 -20.00 6.37 -7.13
C LEU A 110 -19.88 7.48 -8.16
N ASP A 111 -19.83 8.69 -7.67
CA ASP A 111 -19.60 9.90 -8.47
C ASP A 111 -18.15 10.41 -8.33
N MET A 112 -17.78 11.32 -9.21
CA MET A 112 -16.55 12.11 -9.11
C MET A 112 -16.88 13.52 -8.64
N ARG A 113 -16.28 13.94 -7.54
CA ARG A 113 -16.35 15.31 -7.04
C ARG A 113 -15.54 16.26 -7.92
N ASP A 114 -15.98 17.48 -8.02
CA ASP A 114 -15.34 18.51 -8.84
C ASP A 114 -13.89 18.81 -8.40
N GLU A 115 -13.60 18.73 -7.10
CA GLU A 115 -12.25 18.92 -6.56
C GLU A 115 -11.29 17.87 -7.13
N HIS A 116 -11.71 16.61 -7.17
CA HIS A 116 -10.89 15.52 -7.73
C HIS A 116 -10.74 15.68 -9.25
N ILE A 117 -11.79 16.09 -9.95
CA ILE A 117 -11.69 16.37 -11.39
C ILE A 117 -10.70 17.51 -11.66
N LYS A 118 -10.79 18.62 -10.90
CA LYS A 118 -9.86 19.75 -11.00
C LYS A 118 -8.42 19.31 -10.70
N MET A 119 -8.23 18.52 -9.64
CA MET A 119 -6.92 17.99 -9.24
C MET A 119 -6.30 17.10 -10.32
N LEU A 120 -7.08 16.21 -10.94
CA LEU A 120 -6.59 15.32 -12.00
C LEU A 120 -6.32 16.06 -13.31
N ARG A 121 -7.11 17.08 -13.64
CA ARG A 121 -6.94 17.90 -14.85
C ARG A 121 -5.87 19.00 -14.70
N GLY A 122 -5.47 19.31 -13.48
CA GLY A 122 -4.47 20.33 -13.21
C GLY A 122 -3.10 20.03 -13.83
N SER A 123 -2.24 21.05 -13.88
CA SER A 123 -0.92 20.99 -14.54
C SER A 123 -0.01 19.86 -14.06
N LYS A 124 -0.18 19.43 -12.81
CA LYS A 124 0.60 18.34 -12.21
C LYS A 124 0.18 16.93 -12.66
N ARG A 125 -0.90 16.78 -13.48
CA ARG A 125 -1.38 15.45 -13.89
C ARG A 125 -1.88 15.41 -15.33
N ARG A 126 -2.47 16.49 -15.81
CA ARG A 126 -3.00 16.68 -17.17
C ARG A 126 -3.96 15.55 -17.65
N ILE A 127 -4.62 14.84 -16.72
CA ILE A 127 -5.55 13.77 -17.07
C ILE A 127 -6.87 14.37 -17.56
N THR A 128 -7.29 14.05 -18.77
CA THR A 128 -8.54 14.54 -19.36
C THR A 128 -9.77 13.90 -18.68
N ARG A 129 -10.95 14.51 -18.82
CA ARG A 129 -12.19 13.93 -18.29
C ARG A 129 -12.51 12.56 -18.92
N GLU A 130 -12.16 12.40 -20.19
CA GLU A 130 -12.32 11.14 -20.88
C GLU A 130 -11.47 10.02 -20.24
N VAL A 131 -10.19 10.31 -20.01
CA VAL A 131 -9.27 9.38 -19.33
C VAL A 131 -9.74 9.05 -17.92
N ILE A 132 -10.22 10.04 -17.14
CA ILE A 132 -10.83 9.83 -15.83
C ILE A 132 -11.95 8.78 -15.91
N ASN A 133 -12.85 8.92 -16.89
CA ASN A 133 -13.98 8.03 -17.08
C ASN A 133 -13.54 6.62 -17.52
N VAL A 134 -12.63 6.52 -18.49
CA VAL A 134 -12.12 5.23 -19.00
C VAL A 134 -11.40 4.43 -17.90
N ARG A 135 -10.58 5.12 -17.08
CA ARG A 135 -9.87 4.50 -15.96
C ARG A 135 -10.77 4.22 -14.78
N ASN A 136 -11.99 4.78 -14.79
CA ASN A 136 -13.00 4.59 -13.76
C ASN A 136 -12.57 5.11 -12.38
N TYR A 137 -11.84 6.26 -12.36
CA TYR A 137 -11.56 6.95 -11.11
C TYR A 137 -12.84 7.47 -10.48
N LYS A 138 -12.95 7.38 -9.16
CA LYS A 138 -14.13 7.82 -8.41
C LYS A 138 -13.72 8.51 -7.10
N SER A 139 -14.58 9.38 -6.60
CA SER A 139 -14.43 9.90 -5.24
C SER A 139 -14.89 8.86 -4.22
N PHE A 140 -14.19 8.75 -3.09
CA PHE A 140 -14.65 7.91 -2.00
C PHE A 140 -16.03 8.36 -1.52
N PRO A 141 -16.98 7.44 -1.27
CA PRO A 141 -18.35 7.79 -0.92
C PRO A 141 -18.43 8.50 0.43
N ILE A 142 -19.28 9.54 0.51
CA ILE A 142 -19.54 10.31 1.75
C ILE A 142 -20.17 9.39 2.80
N LYS A 143 -21.10 8.52 2.36
CA LYS A 143 -21.80 7.55 3.21
C LYS A 143 -21.53 6.12 2.74
N PRO A 144 -20.34 5.56 3.06
CA PRO A 144 -19.93 4.25 2.53
C PRO A 144 -20.86 3.10 2.94
N TRP A 145 -21.59 3.21 4.04
CA TRP A 145 -22.58 2.22 4.45
C TRP A 145 -23.83 2.23 3.56
N ASP A 146 -24.32 3.39 3.12
CA ASP A 146 -25.46 3.49 2.22
C ASP A 146 -25.11 2.92 0.84
N THR A 147 -23.95 3.33 0.29
CA THR A 147 -23.44 2.79 -0.98
C THR A 147 -23.25 1.28 -0.91
N THR A 148 -22.72 0.76 0.21
CA THR A 148 -22.56 -0.69 0.40
C THR A 148 -23.91 -1.40 0.48
N LYS A 149 -24.92 -0.79 1.13
CA LYS A 149 -26.27 -1.34 1.19
C LYS A 149 -26.93 -1.42 -0.20
N GLU A 150 -26.73 -0.42 -1.03
CA GLU A 150 -27.19 -0.41 -2.42
C GLU A 150 -26.49 -1.50 -3.26
N LEU A 151 -25.17 -1.61 -3.11
CA LEU A 151 -24.41 -2.69 -3.76
C LEU A 151 -24.95 -4.08 -3.37
N ILE A 152 -25.18 -4.32 -2.07
CA ILE A 152 -25.74 -5.59 -1.59
C ILE A 152 -27.09 -5.89 -2.27
N LYS A 153 -27.96 -4.87 -2.42
CA LYS A 153 -29.24 -5.03 -3.13
C LYS A 153 -29.03 -5.41 -4.60
N LYS A 154 -28.10 -4.72 -5.31
CA LYS A 154 -27.76 -4.98 -6.72
C LYS A 154 -27.26 -6.40 -6.94
N VAL A 155 -26.50 -6.97 -5.99
CA VAL A 155 -25.98 -8.35 -6.09
C VAL A 155 -26.90 -9.42 -5.50
N GLY A 156 -28.21 -9.15 -5.38
CA GLY A 156 -29.21 -10.13 -4.96
C GLY A 156 -29.48 -10.16 -3.45
N GLY A 157 -29.15 -9.12 -2.71
CA GLY A 157 -29.52 -8.94 -1.30
C GLY A 157 -28.71 -9.76 -0.28
N LYS A 158 -27.72 -10.54 -0.71
CA LYS A 158 -26.93 -11.41 0.17
C LYS A 158 -25.56 -10.81 0.48
N THR A 159 -25.25 -10.63 1.74
CA THR A 159 -23.95 -10.12 2.21
C THR A 159 -22.78 -11.05 1.89
N SER A 160 -23.04 -12.35 1.66
CA SER A 160 -22.03 -13.33 1.26
C SER A 160 -21.33 -12.98 -0.07
N TYR A 161 -21.94 -12.16 -0.91
CA TYR A 161 -21.33 -11.72 -2.16
C TYR A 161 -20.20 -10.73 -1.94
N ILE A 162 -20.27 -9.87 -0.92
CA ILE A 162 -19.24 -8.86 -0.61
C ILE A 162 -18.24 -9.31 0.47
N VAL A 163 -18.55 -10.39 1.19
CA VAL A 163 -17.61 -11.00 2.15
C VAL A 163 -16.45 -11.65 1.39
N GLY A 164 -15.21 -11.41 1.84
CA GLY A 164 -14.00 -11.84 1.13
C GLY A 164 -13.53 -10.85 0.05
N ILE A 165 -14.18 -9.69 -0.07
CA ILE A 165 -13.76 -8.60 -0.95
C ILE A 165 -13.04 -7.55 -0.09
N PRO A 166 -11.75 -7.25 -0.33
CA PRO A 166 -11.02 -6.23 0.43
C PRO A 166 -11.73 -4.88 0.42
N GLY A 167 -11.73 -4.23 1.57
CA GLY A 167 -12.43 -2.96 1.78
C GLY A 167 -13.81 -3.13 2.43
N PHE A 168 -14.59 -4.15 2.10
CA PHE A 168 -15.88 -4.36 2.74
C PHE A 168 -15.74 -5.08 4.09
N TYR A 169 -16.49 -4.63 5.08
CA TYR A 169 -16.51 -5.21 6.44
C TYR A 169 -17.81 -4.88 7.16
N ALA A 170 -18.12 -5.64 8.20
CA ALA A 170 -19.29 -5.38 9.03
C ALA A 170 -18.91 -4.52 10.26
N LYS A 171 -19.84 -3.64 10.65
CA LYS A 171 -19.88 -2.94 11.93
C LYS A 171 -21.09 -3.40 12.73
N GLU A 172 -20.88 -3.59 14.01
CA GLU A 172 -21.97 -3.83 14.97
C GLU A 172 -22.30 -2.52 15.70
N THR A 173 -23.57 -2.24 15.83
CA THR A 173 -24.12 -1.10 16.58
C THR A 173 -25.23 -1.62 17.49
N LYS A 174 -25.75 -0.75 18.36
CA LYS A 174 -26.91 -1.06 19.20
C LYS A 174 -28.15 -1.44 18.39
N ASP A 175 -28.25 -0.89 17.17
CA ASP A 175 -29.38 -1.08 16.26
C ASP A 175 -29.20 -2.27 15.30
N GLY A 176 -28.12 -3.02 15.47
CA GLY A 176 -27.80 -4.20 14.65
C GLY A 176 -26.50 -4.10 13.85
N ARG A 177 -26.37 -5.00 12.88
CA ARG A 177 -25.18 -5.12 12.05
C ARG A 177 -25.40 -4.52 10.66
N TYR A 178 -24.43 -3.74 10.19
CA TYR A 178 -24.42 -3.25 8.82
C TYR A 178 -23.03 -3.40 8.18
N PHE A 179 -23.00 -3.46 6.87
CA PHE A 179 -21.75 -3.49 6.09
C PHE A 179 -21.40 -2.09 5.61
N THR A 180 -20.10 -1.83 5.49
CA THR A 180 -19.55 -0.54 5.03
C THR A 180 -18.24 -0.79 4.26
N PHE A 181 -17.67 0.26 3.70
CA PHE A 181 -16.42 0.22 2.95
C PHE A 181 -15.33 1.03 3.65
N ALA A 182 -14.10 0.51 3.66
CA ALA A 182 -12.94 1.10 4.34
C ALA A 182 -12.28 2.18 3.48
N GLY A 183 -11.92 3.28 4.07
CA GLY A 183 -11.21 4.40 3.45
C GLY A 183 -11.53 5.73 4.12
N ARG A 184 -11.13 6.82 3.49
CA ARG A 184 -11.36 8.20 3.95
C ARG A 184 -12.27 8.94 2.98
N ARG A 185 -13.18 9.79 3.52
CA ARG A 185 -14.15 10.55 2.73
C ARG A 185 -13.52 11.59 1.80
N ASP A 186 -12.37 12.11 2.21
CA ASP A 186 -11.57 13.11 1.49
C ASP A 186 -10.55 12.46 0.57
N SER A 187 -10.93 11.42 -0.14
CA SER A 187 -9.99 10.68 -0.97
C SER A 187 -10.53 10.30 -2.35
N LEU A 188 -9.60 10.16 -3.28
CA LEU A 188 -9.81 9.65 -4.62
C LEU A 188 -9.56 8.14 -4.65
N LEU A 189 -10.47 7.36 -5.21
CA LEU A 189 -10.30 5.93 -5.46
C LEU A 189 -9.60 5.69 -6.80
N ILE A 190 -8.57 4.87 -6.78
CA ILE A 190 -7.74 4.50 -7.92
C ILE A 190 -7.84 2.98 -8.11
N PRO A 191 -8.59 2.49 -9.12
CA PRO A 191 -8.70 1.07 -9.41
C PRO A 191 -7.36 0.46 -9.82
N GLN A 192 -7.06 -0.72 -9.30
CA GLN A 192 -5.88 -1.51 -9.68
C GLN A 192 -6.30 -2.59 -10.67
N ARG A 193 -5.68 -2.64 -11.84
CA ARG A 193 -5.99 -3.61 -12.89
C ARG A 193 -4.88 -4.65 -13.01
N ASN A 194 -5.26 -5.91 -13.09
CA ASN A 194 -4.33 -6.99 -13.38
C ASN A 194 -4.11 -7.16 -14.89
N ILE A 195 -3.34 -8.20 -15.27
CA ILE A 195 -3.02 -8.52 -16.67
C ILE A 195 -4.23 -9.00 -17.51
N TYR A 196 -5.41 -9.12 -16.91
CA TYR A 196 -6.68 -9.48 -17.55
C TYR A 196 -7.69 -8.33 -17.56
N ASN A 197 -7.26 -7.09 -17.43
CA ASN A 197 -8.13 -5.92 -17.29
C ASN A 197 -9.16 -6.04 -16.15
N GLN A 198 -8.90 -6.84 -15.14
CA GLN A 198 -9.78 -7.02 -14.00
C GLN A 198 -9.38 -6.11 -12.85
N ILE A 199 -10.35 -5.46 -12.23
CA ILE A 199 -10.11 -4.64 -11.03
C ILE A 199 -9.90 -5.56 -9.83
N CYS A 200 -8.65 -5.69 -9.40
CA CYS A 200 -8.21 -6.61 -8.34
C CYS A 200 -8.01 -5.94 -6.98
N GLY A 201 -8.19 -4.61 -6.88
CA GLY A 201 -8.06 -3.81 -5.68
C GLY A 201 -8.19 -2.33 -5.92
N PHE A 202 -8.04 -1.56 -4.85
CA PHE A 202 -7.97 -0.10 -4.90
C PHE A 202 -6.82 0.43 -4.07
N GLN A 203 -6.20 1.49 -4.56
CA GLN A 203 -5.59 2.50 -3.69
C GLN A 203 -6.56 3.67 -3.53
N TYR A 204 -6.49 4.36 -2.40
CA TYR A 204 -7.07 5.69 -2.30
C TYR A 204 -5.97 6.71 -2.04
N ARG A 205 -6.12 7.87 -2.68
CA ARG A 205 -5.25 9.02 -2.49
C ARG A 205 -5.95 10.01 -1.58
N ILE A 206 -5.32 10.32 -0.47
CA ILE A 206 -5.80 11.33 0.48
C ILE A 206 -5.54 12.72 -0.13
N ASP A 207 -6.53 13.60 -0.08
CA ASP A 207 -6.42 14.95 -0.64
C ASP A 207 -5.47 15.80 0.18
N ASP A 208 -5.67 15.81 1.49
CA ASP A 208 -4.90 16.56 2.45
C ASP A 208 -4.37 15.61 3.56
N PRO A 209 -3.18 15.05 3.36
CA PRO A 209 -2.56 14.18 4.36
C PRO A 209 -2.11 14.99 5.56
N GLU A 210 -2.45 14.51 6.75
CA GLU A 210 -2.13 15.12 8.02
C GLU A 210 -0.81 14.59 8.59
N TYR A 211 -0.20 15.35 9.48
CA TYR A 211 0.93 14.87 10.26
C TYR A 211 0.44 13.95 11.37
N MET A 212 1.20 12.89 11.62
CA MET A 212 0.94 11.89 12.66
C MET A 212 2.22 11.58 13.43
N THR A 213 2.06 11.17 14.67
CA THR A 213 3.19 10.71 15.48
C THR A 213 3.52 9.24 15.20
N VAL A 214 4.79 8.93 15.18
CA VAL A 214 5.32 7.57 15.18
C VAL A 214 6.15 7.41 16.43
N VAL A 215 5.96 6.31 17.17
CA VAL A 215 6.69 6.05 18.42
C VAL A 215 7.54 4.78 18.29
N LYS A 216 8.71 4.77 18.93
CA LYS A 216 9.58 3.59 19.04
C LYS A 216 10.22 3.51 20.44
N ASN A 217 10.77 2.34 20.78
CA ASN A 217 11.48 2.10 22.04
C ASN A 217 10.73 2.63 23.27
N HIS A 218 9.39 2.44 23.29
CA HIS A 218 8.51 3.06 24.27
C HIS A 218 8.02 2.09 25.32
N LYS A 219 7.83 2.60 26.53
CA LYS A 219 7.20 1.89 27.66
C LYS A 219 5.72 1.64 27.40
N PRO A 220 5.10 0.62 28.03
CA PRO A 220 3.64 0.45 28.04
C PRO A 220 2.95 1.74 28.49
N SER A 221 1.77 2.03 27.94
CA SER A 221 0.99 3.26 28.17
C SER A 221 1.57 4.59 27.65
N PHE A 222 2.77 4.60 27.08
CA PHE A 222 3.30 5.75 26.35
C PHE A 222 2.48 5.98 25.07
N LYS A 223 1.91 7.19 24.92
CA LYS A 223 1.17 7.60 23.73
C LYS A 223 1.64 8.98 23.30
N ALA A 224 1.70 9.20 22.00
CA ALA A 224 1.95 10.48 21.41
C ALA A 224 0.91 10.77 20.34
N GLU A 225 0.34 11.97 20.32
CA GLU A 225 -0.69 12.39 19.38
C GLU A 225 -0.38 13.81 18.88
N VAL A 226 -0.76 14.13 17.65
CA VAL A 226 -0.74 15.50 17.15
C VAL A 226 -2.02 16.17 17.63
N ILE A 227 -1.90 17.16 18.49
CA ILE A 227 -3.03 17.90 19.06
C ILE A 227 -3.36 19.17 18.27
N GLU A 228 -2.39 19.71 17.53
CA GLU A 228 -2.57 20.84 16.61
C GLU A 228 -1.67 20.66 15.40
N GLN A 229 -2.29 20.61 14.22
CA GLN A 229 -1.56 20.52 12.96
C GLN A 229 -0.77 21.82 12.67
N PRO A 230 0.41 21.77 12.06
CA PRO A 230 1.04 20.57 11.53
C PRO A 230 1.92 19.83 12.54
N ASN A 231 2.37 20.44 13.65
CA ASN A 231 3.52 19.91 14.39
C ASN A 231 3.47 20.07 15.91
N THR A 232 2.36 20.45 16.52
CA THR A 232 2.24 20.44 17.98
C THR A 232 1.81 19.05 18.44
N ILE A 233 2.66 18.38 19.20
CA ILE A 233 2.39 17.05 19.74
C ILE A 233 2.18 17.09 21.25
N GLU A 234 1.41 16.14 21.73
CA GLU A 234 1.29 15.83 23.15
C GLU A 234 1.69 14.37 23.39
N VAL A 235 2.53 14.14 24.40
CA VAL A 235 2.88 12.81 24.85
C VAL A 235 2.28 12.59 26.23
N THR A 236 1.53 11.50 26.36
CA THR A 236 0.91 11.09 27.61
C THR A 236 1.47 9.77 28.10
N TYR A 237 1.58 9.64 29.43
CA TYR A 237 2.05 8.43 30.10
C TYR A 237 1.22 8.15 31.35
N LYS A 238 1.10 6.88 31.76
CA LYS A 238 0.36 6.49 32.96
C LYS A 238 1.28 6.52 34.17
N ILE A 239 1.08 7.49 35.07
CA ILE A 239 1.81 7.67 36.33
C ILE A 239 0.85 7.42 37.48
N ASN A 240 1.19 6.55 38.41
CA ASN A 240 0.36 6.21 39.60
C ASN A 240 -1.10 5.89 39.22
N GLY A 241 -1.32 5.20 38.09
CA GLY A 241 -2.64 4.81 37.63
C GLY A 241 -3.42 5.88 36.84
N LYS A 242 -2.93 7.13 36.78
CA LYS A 242 -3.53 8.23 36.03
C LYS A 242 -2.74 8.52 34.75
N ILE A 243 -3.45 8.93 33.71
CA ILE A 243 -2.82 9.38 32.45
C ILE A 243 -2.48 10.85 32.63
N GLU A 244 -1.22 11.19 32.48
CA GLU A 244 -0.69 12.54 32.61
C GLU A 244 -0.01 12.97 31.31
N SER A 245 -0.08 14.27 30.99
CA SER A 245 0.65 14.88 29.89
C SER A 245 2.08 15.16 30.38
N ILE A 246 3.06 14.51 29.76
CA ILE A 246 4.47 14.61 30.17
C ILE A 246 5.32 15.44 29.19
N PHE A 247 4.82 15.69 27.98
CA PHE A 247 5.46 16.51 26.98
C PHE A 247 4.39 17.14 26.08
N LYS A 248 4.51 18.44 25.82
CA LYS A 248 3.64 19.14 24.90
C LYS A 248 4.43 20.29 24.28
N ASP A 249 4.80 20.16 23.01
CA ASP A 249 5.56 21.16 22.28
C ASP A 249 5.45 20.96 20.76
N LYS A 250 6.00 21.96 20.03
CA LYS A 250 6.22 21.86 18.59
C LYS A 250 7.48 21.05 18.31
N VAL A 251 7.40 20.14 17.34
CA VAL A 251 8.50 19.26 16.95
C VAL A 251 8.77 19.37 15.46
N ASP A 252 10.03 19.16 15.06
CA ASP A 252 10.40 19.17 13.65
C ASP A 252 10.06 17.86 12.96
N VAL A 253 9.75 17.96 11.68
CA VAL A 253 9.36 16.81 10.87
C VAL A 253 10.58 15.91 10.62
N LYS A 254 10.40 14.60 10.79
CA LYS A 254 11.40 13.54 10.59
C LYS A 254 12.50 13.44 11.66
N GLU A 255 12.58 14.32 12.63
CA GLU A 255 13.50 14.16 13.74
C GLU A 255 12.91 13.25 14.82
N TRP A 256 13.77 12.50 15.52
CA TRP A 256 13.40 11.66 16.64
C TRP A 256 13.66 12.42 17.94
N TYR A 257 12.60 12.60 18.73
CA TYR A 257 12.64 13.24 20.05
C TYR A 257 12.61 12.17 21.11
N GLU A 258 13.62 12.13 21.97
CA GLU A 258 13.64 11.27 23.14
C GLU A 258 12.81 11.91 24.24
N ILE A 259 11.89 11.15 24.80
CA ILE A 259 11.00 11.61 25.88
C ILE A 259 11.41 10.90 27.17
N ASN A 260 11.82 11.73 28.12
CA ASN A 260 12.27 11.31 29.45
C ASN A 260 11.31 11.84 30.51
N TYR A 261 11.14 11.07 31.59
CA TYR A 261 10.38 11.47 32.77
C TYR A 261 11.15 11.02 34.01
N GLU A 262 11.42 11.93 34.96
CA GLU A 262 12.21 11.68 36.19
C GLU A 262 13.56 10.97 35.92
N GLY A 263 14.21 11.31 34.82
CA GLY A 263 15.52 10.74 34.44
C GLY A 263 15.44 9.38 33.74
N GLU A 264 14.23 8.79 33.59
CA GLU A 264 14.04 7.54 32.86
C GLU A 264 13.52 7.81 31.44
N LYS A 265 14.13 7.14 30.43
CA LYS A 265 13.65 7.17 29.06
C LYS A 265 12.34 6.39 28.94
N LEU A 266 11.28 7.09 28.53
CA LEU A 266 9.97 6.50 28.32
C LEU A 266 9.71 6.06 26.88
N GLY A 267 10.35 6.67 25.92
CA GLY A 267 10.21 6.35 24.51
C GLY A 267 10.77 7.42 23.60
N GLU A 268 10.62 7.21 22.30
CA GLU A 268 10.99 8.17 21.28
C GLU A 268 9.79 8.46 20.39
N VAL A 269 9.61 9.71 19.99
CA VAL A 269 8.54 10.15 19.09
C VAL A 269 9.12 10.84 17.87
N GLN A 270 8.54 10.62 16.72
CA GLN A 270 8.85 11.31 15.47
C GLN A 270 7.54 11.81 14.84
N LEU A 271 7.56 13.02 14.31
CA LEU A 271 6.50 13.55 13.49
C LEU A 271 6.70 13.15 12.02
N LYS A 272 5.67 12.60 11.41
CA LYS A 272 5.70 12.12 10.04
C LYS A 272 4.42 12.50 9.31
N LEU A 273 4.55 12.92 8.05
CA LEU A 273 3.38 13.10 7.18
C LEU A 273 2.75 11.72 6.86
N GLU A 274 1.44 11.62 6.95
CA GLU A 274 0.67 10.45 6.57
C GLU A 274 0.97 10.03 5.12
N SER A 275 0.89 8.73 4.84
CA SER A 275 1.04 8.24 3.47
C SER A 275 -0.11 8.75 2.61
N LYS A 276 0.23 9.43 1.51
CA LYS A 276 -0.74 9.99 0.57
C LYS A 276 -1.54 8.93 -0.18
N TYR A 277 -0.95 7.77 -0.42
CA TYR A 277 -1.57 6.64 -1.10
C TYR A 277 -1.65 5.45 -0.16
N ILE A 278 -2.85 4.92 0.01
CA ILE A 278 -3.13 3.82 0.94
C ILE A 278 -3.94 2.74 0.21
N TRP A 279 -3.56 1.48 0.41
CA TRP A 279 -4.31 0.35 -0.11
C TRP A 279 -5.63 0.18 0.64
N ILE A 280 -6.71 -0.03 -0.09
CA ILE A 280 -8.00 -0.40 0.51
C ILE A 280 -7.92 -1.80 1.08
N SER A 281 -8.06 -1.89 2.40
CA SER A 281 -8.05 -3.15 3.14
C SER A 281 -9.07 -3.09 4.28
N SER A 282 -9.74 -4.18 4.50
CA SER A 282 -10.58 -4.41 5.68
C SER A 282 -10.06 -5.53 6.57
N GLY A 283 -8.82 -5.98 6.35
CA GLY A 283 -8.14 -6.93 7.22
C GLY A 283 -8.11 -6.45 8.67
N GLY A 284 -8.28 -7.36 9.62
CA GLY A 284 -8.40 -7.04 11.04
C GLY A 284 -9.75 -6.45 11.45
N ARG A 285 -10.75 -6.40 10.55
CA ARG A 285 -12.13 -5.95 10.84
C ARG A 285 -13.11 -7.11 10.76
N PHE A 286 -14.22 -6.99 11.48
CA PHE A 286 -15.25 -8.03 11.51
C PHE A 286 -15.85 -8.26 10.12
N HIS A 287 -15.82 -9.50 9.65
CA HIS A 287 -16.12 -9.89 8.27
C HIS A 287 -15.29 -9.19 7.19
N GLY A 288 -14.14 -8.64 7.57
CA GLY A 288 -13.23 -7.98 6.64
C GLY A 288 -12.29 -8.96 5.94
N THR A 289 -11.49 -8.40 5.04
CA THR A 289 -10.52 -9.15 4.21
C THR A 289 -9.33 -8.26 3.90
N GLY A 290 -8.12 -8.81 4.03
CA GLY A 290 -6.88 -8.13 3.64
C GLY A 290 -6.78 -7.98 2.12
N VAL A 291 -6.08 -6.94 1.67
CA VAL A 291 -5.85 -6.66 0.23
C VAL A 291 -5.07 -7.78 -0.48
N GLY A 292 -4.36 -8.60 0.29
CA GLY A 292 -3.54 -9.71 -0.21
C GLY A 292 -2.07 -9.56 0.20
N ASN A 293 -1.39 -10.68 0.18
CA ASN A 293 0.06 -10.76 0.30
C ASN A 293 0.52 -11.84 -0.70
N PRO A 294 1.23 -11.45 -1.76
CA PRO A 294 1.66 -10.07 -2.06
C PRO A 294 0.50 -9.12 -2.41
N LEU A 295 0.78 -7.82 -2.39
CA LEU A 295 -0.11 -6.80 -2.94
C LEU A 295 -0.22 -6.97 -4.46
N PRO A 296 -1.35 -6.62 -5.09
CA PRO A 296 -1.47 -6.74 -6.54
C PRO A 296 -0.55 -5.76 -7.28
N ILE A 297 -0.12 -6.12 -8.49
CA ILE A 297 0.43 -5.20 -9.47
C ILE A 297 -0.69 -4.36 -10.09
N HIS A 298 -0.31 -3.27 -10.77
CA HIS A 298 -1.23 -2.55 -11.63
C HIS A 298 -0.66 -2.45 -13.05
N VAL A 299 -1.49 -2.81 -14.04
CA VAL A 299 -1.15 -2.69 -15.47
C VAL A 299 -1.83 -1.45 -16.04
N ALA A 300 -1.05 -0.45 -16.36
CA ALA A 300 -1.47 0.78 -16.99
C ALA A 300 -1.17 0.74 -18.50
N VAL A 301 -2.19 0.87 -19.30
CA VAL A 301 -2.09 1.05 -20.76
C VAL A 301 -2.63 2.42 -21.14
N PRO A 302 -2.30 3.00 -22.31
CA PRO A 302 -2.95 4.20 -22.78
C PRO A 302 -4.48 4.06 -22.82
N SER A 303 -5.21 5.12 -22.54
CA SER A 303 -6.69 5.08 -22.46
C SER A 303 -7.35 4.62 -23.76
N ARG A 304 -6.75 4.94 -24.93
CA ARG A 304 -7.21 4.43 -26.22
C ARG A 304 -7.14 2.90 -26.32
N GLU A 305 -6.11 2.30 -25.73
CA GLU A 305 -5.97 0.84 -25.65
C GLU A 305 -6.91 0.26 -24.60
N LEU A 306 -7.00 0.89 -23.40
CA LEU A 306 -7.86 0.44 -22.30
C LEU A 306 -9.33 0.34 -22.71
N LYS A 307 -9.82 1.22 -23.61
CA LYS A 307 -11.19 1.15 -24.16
C LYS A 307 -11.46 -0.13 -24.95
N ASN A 308 -10.43 -0.66 -25.61
CA ASN A 308 -10.54 -1.82 -26.49
C ASN A 308 -10.07 -3.12 -25.82
N TRP A 309 -9.44 -3.02 -24.65
CA TRP A 309 -8.98 -4.18 -23.90
C TRP A 309 -10.16 -4.80 -23.14
N GLU A 310 -10.61 -5.97 -23.60
CA GLU A 310 -11.75 -6.66 -22.99
C GLU A 310 -11.43 -7.18 -21.60
N ARG A 311 -12.44 -7.20 -20.73
CA ARG A 311 -12.31 -7.75 -19.39
C ARG A 311 -12.18 -9.26 -19.42
N GLY A 312 -11.18 -9.78 -18.73
CA GLY A 312 -10.84 -11.19 -18.74
C GLY A 312 -9.88 -11.59 -19.85
N GLU A 313 -9.59 -10.70 -20.81
CA GLU A 313 -8.61 -10.90 -21.86
C GLU A 313 -7.19 -10.69 -21.34
N LEU A 314 -6.33 -11.68 -21.54
CA LEU A 314 -4.91 -11.59 -21.21
C LEU A 314 -4.19 -10.64 -22.17
N ILE A 315 -3.67 -9.55 -21.64
CA ILE A 315 -2.86 -8.62 -22.42
C ILE A 315 -1.53 -9.25 -22.83
N LYS A 316 -1.13 -9.07 -24.10
CA LYS A 316 0.16 -9.49 -24.64
C LYS A 316 0.99 -8.28 -25.00
N LYS A 317 2.23 -8.22 -24.50
CA LYS A 317 3.17 -7.12 -24.73
C LYS A 317 4.59 -7.65 -24.78
N ASP A 318 5.31 -7.33 -25.86
CA ASP A 318 6.73 -7.64 -25.95
C ASP A 318 7.58 -6.72 -25.05
N ASN A 319 7.18 -5.46 -24.93
CA ASN A 319 7.93 -4.42 -24.21
C ASN A 319 7.04 -3.73 -23.17
N VAL A 320 7.56 -3.55 -21.96
CA VAL A 320 6.85 -2.87 -20.86
C VAL A 320 7.81 -1.98 -20.05
N TRP A 321 7.23 -0.98 -19.38
CA TRP A 321 7.90 -0.20 -18.36
C TRP A 321 7.54 -0.71 -16.99
N ILE A 322 8.49 -0.66 -16.05
CA ILE A 322 8.27 -1.00 -14.63
C ILE A 322 8.43 0.26 -13.80
N SER A 323 7.39 0.63 -13.05
CA SER A 323 7.40 1.84 -12.22
C SER A 323 6.71 1.59 -10.88
N GLU A 324 6.69 2.59 -10.00
CA GLU A 324 5.98 2.56 -8.72
C GLU A 324 4.79 3.51 -8.72
N GLY A 325 3.68 3.06 -8.09
CA GLY A 325 2.48 3.88 -7.89
C GLY A 325 1.55 3.91 -9.11
N SER A 326 0.33 3.47 -8.89
CA SER A 326 -0.63 3.22 -9.97
C SER A 326 -1.07 4.47 -10.71
N LEU A 327 -1.36 5.58 -9.99
CA LEU A 327 -1.73 6.84 -10.65
C LEU A 327 -0.58 7.42 -11.47
N LYS A 328 0.65 7.30 -11.01
CA LYS A 328 1.85 7.69 -11.76
C LYS A 328 1.99 6.86 -13.04
N SER A 329 1.79 5.56 -12.92
CA SER A 329 1.87 4.63 -14.06
C SER A 329 0.77 4.89 -15.10
N ASP A 330 -0.43 5.25 -14.65
CA ASP A 330 -1.52 5.66 -15.53
C ASP A 330 -1.19 6.95 -16.30
N ILE A 331 -0.60 7.94 -15.62
CA ILE A 331 -0.12 9.19 -16.26
C ILE A 331 1.01 8.88 -17.22
N ALA A 332 1.97 8.06 -16.82
CA ALA A 332 3.10 7.70 -17.65
C ALA A 332 2.66 6.97 -18.93
N ALA A 333 1.71 6.05 -18.85
CA ALA A 333 1.20 5.33 -20.01
C ALA A 333 0.54 6.28 -21.06
N GLU A 334 -0.25 7.28 -20.61
CA GLU A 334 -0.82 8.29 -21.50
C GLU A 334 0.29 9.11 -22.19
N ASN A 335 1.24 9.63 -21.42
CA ASN A 335 2.28 10.50 -21.95
C ASN A 335 3.32 9.74 -22.79
N LEU A 336 3.66 8.50 -22.47
CA LEU A 336 4.49 7.65 -23.34
C LEU A 336 3.82 7.45 -24.72
N ASP A 337 2.49 7.32 -24.74
CA ASP A 337 1.75 7.19 -25.99
C ASP A 337 1.71 8.49 -26.82
N GLU A 338 1.75 9.63 -26.15
CA GLU A 338 1.78 10.93 -26.82
C GLU A 338 3.18 11.32 -27.30
N LEU A 339 4.21 11.10 -26.47
CA LEU A 339 5.55 11.64 -26.69
C LEU A 339 6.45 10.74 -27.53
N LEU A 340 6.32 9.41 -27.41
CA LEU A 340 7.17 8.49 -28.16
C LEU A 340 6.80 8.44 -29.63
N THR A 341 7.81 8.42 -30.48
CA THR A 341 7.65 8.12 -31.92
C THR A 341 7.14 6.68 -32.12
N ASN A 342 6.65 6.38 -33.33
CA ASN A 342 6.19 5.01 -33.63
C ASN A 342 7.31 3.96 -33.47
N GLU A 343 8.54 4.32 -33.83
CA GLU A 343 9.71 3.45 -33.69
C GLU A 343 10.02 3.20 -32.22
N GLU A 344 10.01 4.23 -31.39
CA GLU A 344 10.22 4.11 -29.94
C GLU A 344 9.10 3.32 -29.25
N LYS A 345 7.84 3.50 -29.68
CA LYS A 345 6.71 2.67 -29.19
C LYS A 345 6.90 1.19 -29.50
N LEU A 346 7.42 0.86 -30.67
CA LEU A 346 7.77 -0.53 -31.03
C LEU A 346 8.92 -1.04 -30.20
N MET A 347 9.91 -0.20 -29.89
CA MET A 347 11.13 -0.57 -29.17
C MET A 347 10.92 -0.70 -27.67
N TYR A 348 10.14 0.20 -27.06
CA TYR A 348 10.02 0.29 -25.59
C TYR A 348 8.60 0.03 -25.06
N GLY A 349 7.59 0.06 -25.95
CA GLY A 349 6.19 -0.04 -25.56
C GLY A 349 5.66 1.21 -24.87
N THR A 350 4.35 1.20 -24.55
CA THR A 350 3.65 2.27 -23.81
C THR A 350 2.94 1.73 -22.56
N THR A 351 3.03 0.43 -22.32
CA THR A 351 2.42 -0.23 -21.17
C THR A 351 3.33 -0.11 -19.95
N VAL A 352 2.79 0.34 -18.83
CA VAL A 352 3.51 0.47 -17.56
C VAL A 352 2.96 -0.52 -16.56
N VAL A 353 3.81 -1.39 -16.02
CA VAL A 353 3.47 -2.32 -14.94
C VAL A 353 3.95 -1.70 -13.63
N SER A 354 3.01 -1.37 -12.76
CA SER A 354 3.29 -0.76 -11.46
C SER A 354 3.40 -1.79 -10.37
N ILE A 355 4.44 -1.66 -9.56
CA ILE A 355 4.65 -2.45 -8.35
C ILE A 355 4.35 -1.63 -7.08
N PRO A 356 3.93 -2.27 -5.98
CA PRO A 356 3.72 -1.60 -4.69
C PRO A 356 5.00 -1.04 -4.05
N GLY A 357 6.15 -1.46 -4.53
CA GLY A 357 7.46 -1.05 -4.08
C GLY A 357 8.54 -2.02 -4.58
N VAL A 358 9.75 -1.53 -4.79
CA VAL A 358 10.84 -2.31 -5.40
C VAL A 358 11.17 -3.60 -4.65
N LYS A 359 11.03 -3.63 -3.33
CA LYS A 359 11.35 -4.82 -2.50
C LYS A 359 10.42 -6.03 -2.73
N VAL A 360 9.28 -5.83 -3.39
CA VAL A 360 8.33 -6.91 -3.73
C VAL A 360 8.35 -7.28 -5.21
N TRP A 361 9.42 -6.98 -5.91
CA TRP A 361 9.57 -7.18 -7.35
C TRP A 361 9.27 -8.61 -7.85
N ARG A 362 9.41 -9.63 -6.99
CA ARG A 362 9.13 -11.03 -7.36
C ARG A 362 7.71 -11.27 -7.86
N ILE A 363 6.77 -10.38 -7.49
CA ILE A 363 5.38 -10.42 -7.99
C ILE A 363 5.27 -10.12 -9.49
N LEU A 364 6.33 -9.58 -10.12
CA LEU A 364 6.37 -9.29 -11.55
C LEU A 364 6.58 -10.54 -12.41
N ILE A 365 7.32 -11.54 -11.92
CA ILE A 365 7.84 -12.64 -12.73
C ILE A 365 6.71 -13.35 -13.49
N GLU A 366 5.73 -13.88 -12.78
CA GLU A 366 4.62 -14.62 -13.39
C GLU A 366 3.74 -13.76 -14.32
N PRO A 367 3.34 -12.52 -13.93
CA PRO A 367 2.62 -11.64 -14.84
C PRO A 367 3.39 -11.32 -16.12
N LEU A 368 4.65 -10.95 -16.05
CA LEU A 368 5.45 -10.61 -17.23
C LEU A 368 5.62 -11.82 -18.16
N LYS A 369 5.85 -13.00 -17.62
CA LYS A 369 5.89 -14.25 -18.40
C LYS A 369 4.55 -14.52 -19.10
N LYS A 370 3.43 -14.40 -18.40
CA LYS A 370 2.09 -14.59 -18.99
C LYS A 370 1.79 -13.56 -20.07
N MET A 371 2.20 -12.31 -19.90
CA MET A 371 2.08 -11.27 -20.90
C MET A 371 2.95 -11.54 -22.15
N GLY A 372 3.98 -12.39 -22.02
CA GLY A 372 4.93 -12.69 -23.09
C GLY A 372 6.00 -11.61 -23.26
N VAL A 373 6.32 -10.89 -22.17
CA VAL A 373 7.28 -9.79 -22.18
C VAL A 373 8.67 -10.31 -22.52
N LYS A 374 9.31 -9.63 -23.48
CA LYS A 374 10.69 -9.89 -23.92
C LYS A 374 11.67 -8.87 -23.34
N GLN A 375 11.18 -7.66 -23.07
CA GLN A 375 11.99 -6.56 -22.57
C GLN A 375 11.22 -5.74 -21.53
N ALA A 376 11.87 -5.44 -20.41
CA ALA A 376 11.34 -4.56 -19.38
C ALA A 376 12.27 -3.37 -19.13
N THR A 377 11.72 -2.15 -19.12
CA THR A 377 12.45 -0.91 -18.85
C THR A 377 12.10 -0.42 -17.45
N PHE A 378 13.05 -0.43 -16.52
CA PHE A 378 12.84 0.08 -15.17
C PHE A 378 12.92 1.61 -15.16
N ALA A 379 11.86 2.26 -14.70
CA ALA A 379 11.72 3.71 -14.58
C ALA A 379 11.18 4.04 -13.17
N LEU A 380 12.04 3.89 -12.16
CA LEU A 380 11.73 4.16 -10.75
C LEU A 380 12.03 5.61 -10.39
N ASP A 381 11.48 6.08 -9.25
CA ASP A 381 11.75 7.43 -8.76
C ASP A 381 13.28 7.67 -8.58
N MET A 382 13.80 8.77 -9.09
CA MET A 382 15.25 9.05 -9.11
C MET A 382 15.88 9.18 -7.73
N ASP A 383 15.12 9.55 -6.70
CA ASP A 383 15.62 9.61 -5.32
C ASP A 383 15.87 8.21 -4.70
N MET A 384 15.36 7.15 -5.31
CA MET A 384 15.60 5.78 -4.87
C MET A 384 16.95 5.23 -5.30
N ILE A 385 17.57 5.80 -6.33
CA ILE A 385 18.85 5.34 -6.90
C ILE A 385 20.00 5.45 -5.87
N THR A 386 19.90 6.37 -4.92
CA THR A 386 20.91 6.56 -3.87
C THR A 386 20.79 5.57 -2.70
N ASN A 387 19.71 4.77 -2.65
CA ASN A 387 19.47 3.81 -1.57
C ASN A 387 20.06 2.44 -1.91
N SER A 388 21.09 2.02 -1.19
CA SER A 388 21.80 0.74 -1.42
C SER A 388 20.90 -0.50 -1.34
N ASP A 389 19.89 -0.51 -0.47
CA ASP A 389 18.92 -1.61 -0.36
C ASP A 389 18.03 -1.71 -1.61
N VAL A 390 17.64 -0.54 -2.16
CA VAL A 390 16.87 -0.47 -3.40
C VAL A 390 17.71 -0.94 -4.58
N GLN A 391 18.96 -0.47 -4.68
CA GLN A 391 19.89 -0.90 -5.73
C GLN A 391 20.09 -2.42 -5.71
N ARG A 392 20.30 -3.03 -4.54
CA ARG A 392 20.41 -4.48 -4.40
C ARG A 392 19.15 -5.20 -4.89
N SER A 393 17.98 -4.76 -4.46
CA SER A 393 16.70 -5.34 -4.90
C SER A 393 16.48 -5.22 -6.40
N LEU A 394 16.92 -4.12 -7.02
CA LEU A 394 16.88 -3.92 -8.48
C LEU A 394 17.81 -4.87 -9.21
N LEU A 395 19.05 -5.05 -8.73
CA LEU A 395 20.00 -5.96 -9.32
C LEU A 395 19.49 -7.41 -9.23
N GLU A 396 18.99 -7.83 -8.09
CA GLU A 396 18.37 -9.16 -7.93
C GLU A 396 17.19 -9.36 -8.88
N CYS A 397 16.33 -8.34 -9.01
CA CYS A 397 15.20 -8.35 -9.95
C CYS A 397 15.70 -8.49 -11.39
N ALA A 398 16.65 -7.66 -11.81
CA ALA A 398 17.19 -7.66 -13.16
C ALA A 398 17.81 -9.01 -13.51
N GLN A 399 18.63 -9.56 -12.61
CA GLN A 399 19.26 -10.88 -12.80
C GLN A 399 18.21 -11.99 -12.94
N THR A 400 17.19 -11.99 -12.07
CA THR A 400 16.14 -13.01 -12.12
C THR A 400 15.33 -12.91 -13.40
N LEU A 401 14.90 -11.72 -13.80
CA LEU A 401 14.14 -11.53 -15.04
C LEU A 401 14.99 -11.90 -16.28
N TYR A 402 16.27 -11.59 -16.26
CA TYR A 402 17.19 -12.01 -17.33
C TYR A 402 17.29 -13.53 -17.44
N GLN A 403 17.36 -14.25 -16.31
CA GLN A 403 17.33 -15.72 -16.28
C GLN A 403 16.01 -16.29 -16.81
N GLU A 404 14.92 -15.55 -16.66
CA GLU A 404 13.61 -15.89 -17.23
C GLU A 404 13.46 -15.48 -18.72
N GLY A 405 14.54 -15.00 -19.36
CA GLY A 405 14.58 -14.62 -20.78
C GLY A 405 14.06 -13.22 -21.08
N ILE A 406 13.92 -12.35 -20.09
CA ILE A 406 13.45 -10.97 -20.24
C ILE A 406 14.66 -10.03 -20.21
N SER A 407 14.89 -9.31 -21.29
CA SER A 407 15.94 -8.28 -21.35
C SER A 407 15.58 -7.06 -20.49
N ILE A 408 16.59 -6.48 -19.86
CA ILE A 408 16.38 -5.36 -18.93
C ILE A 408 17.04 -4.09 -19.43
N ASN A 409 16.28 -3.00 -19.41
CA ASN A 409 16.76 -1.63 -19.59
C ASN A 409 16.54 -0.81 -18.33
N TYR A 410 17.31 0.27 -18.19
CA TYR A 410 17.11 1.29 -17.17
C TYR A 410 16.82 2.63 -17.85
N ALA A 411 15.77 3.28 -17.37
CA ALA A 411 15.49 4.68 -17.68
C ALA A 411 16.16 5.57 -16.64
N SER A 412 16.82 6.63 -17.09
CA SER A 412 17.49 7.60 -16.24
C SER A 412 17.28 9.03 -16.74
N TRP A 413 17.21 9.97 -15.83
CA TRP A 413 17.05 11.39 -16.12
C TRP A 413 17.58 12.24 -14.96
N ASP A 414 17.73 13.56 -15.19
CA ASP A 414 18.04 14.50 -14.12
C ASP A 414 16.82 14.64 -13.20
N ILE A 415 16.99 14.44 -11.89
CA ILE A 415 15.95 14.57 -10.87
C ILE A 415 15.29 15.96 -10.87
N ASN A 416 16.01 17.01 -11.33
CA ASN A 416 15.47 18.36 -11.46
C ASN A 416 14.39 18.48 -12.56
N LEU A 417 14.36 17.55 -13.52
CA LEU A 417 13.33 17.49 -14.56
C LEU A 417 12.07 16.77 -14.11
N GLY A 418 12.16 15.99 -13.02
CA GLY A 418 11.04 15.23 -12.45
C GLY A 418 11.52 14.19 -11.47
N LYS A 419 10.78 13.98 -10.39
CA LYS A 419 11.11 12.92 -9.42
C LYS A 419 10.80 11.55 -9.97
N GLY A 420 9.59 11.35 -10.50
CA GLY A 420 9.10 10.12 -11.10
C GLY A 420 9.01 10.21 -12.62
N LEU A 421 8.77 9.06 -13.26
CA LEU A 421 8.58 9.00 -14.71
C LEU A 421 7.41 9.88 -15.17
N ASP A 422 6.32 9.90 -14.40
CA ASP A 422 5.15 10.73 -14.66
C ASP A 422 5.49 12.23 -14.65
N ASP A 423 6.26 12.68 -13.66
CA ASP A 423 6.69 14.09 -13.58
C ASP A 423 7.60 14.48 -14.77
N LEU A 424 8.53 13.61 -15.16
CA LEU A 424 9.42 13.82 -16.30
C LEU A 424 8.63 13.98 -17.61
N LEU A 425 7.73 13.03 -17.89
CA LEU A 425 6.93 13.01 -19.10
C LEU A 425 5.94 14.20 -19.16
N LEU A 426 5.39 14.61 -18.02
CA LEU A 426 4.55 15.82 -17.91
C LEU A 426 5.32 17.12 -18.22
N ASN A 427 6.64 17.11 -18.13
CA ASN A 427 7.51 18.20 -18.55
C ASN A 427 8.01 18.03 -19.99
N ASP A 428 7.38 17.13 -20.76
CA ASP A 428 7.65 16.85 -22.18
C ASP A 428 9.08 16.32 -22.45
N TYR A 429 9.70 15.66 -21.43
CA TYR A 429 11.01 14.98 -21.56
C TYR A 429 10.85 13.47 -21.62
N ILE A 430 11.65 12.83 -22.46
CA ILE A 430 11.78 11.36 -22.55
C ILE A 430 13.05 10.96 -21.81
N PRO A 431 13.02 9.89 -20.98
CA PRO A 431 14.20 9.45 -20.28
C PRO A 431 15.26 8.85 -21.23
N ALA A 432 16.53 8.99 -20.85
CA ALA A 432 17.59 8.21 -21.49
C ALA A 432 17.47 6.74 -21.10
N ILE A 433 17.58 5.83 -22.07
CA ILE A 433 17.44 4.39 -21.87
C ILE A 433 18.79 3.71 -22.06
N GLY A 434 19.29 3.09 -20.99
CA GLY A 434 20.49 2.28 -20.97
C GLY A 434 20.18 0.77 -20.90
N LYS A 435 20.98 -0.05 -21.56
CA LYS A 435 20.90 -1.52 -21.43
C LYS A 435 21.72 -1.98 -20.25
N VAL A 436 21.19 -2.94 -19.46
CA VAL A 436 22.01 -3.71 -18.55
C VAL A 436 22.87 -4.66 -19.36
N ARG A 437 24.19 -4.53 -19.22
CA ARG A 437 25.14 -5.45 -19.84
C ARG A 437 25.50 -6.58 -18.89
#